data_caeca3197f4dfce65c289f1c6135ef52
#
_entry.id   caeca3197f4dfce65c289f1c6135ef52
#
_cell.length_a   1.000
_cell.length_b   1.000
_cell.length_c   1.000
_cell.angle_alpha   90.00
_cell.angle_beta   90.00
_cell.angle_gamma   90.00
#
_symmetry.space_group_name_H-M   'P 1'
#
loop_
_entity.id
_entity.type
_entity.pdbx_description
1 polymer ?
#
loop_
_entity_poly.entity_id
_entity_poly.type
_entity_poly.pdbx_seq_one_letter_code
_entity_poly.pdbx_strand_id
1 'polypeptide(L)'
;QRQMCIRDRFIRDNFGMYYTQDESYYLLDAGEDAVVYLGVKNGVDGKAMIDDLKKAQRGEIVFDAEKYVNKIPARKHDHFLIPGGTIHCSGSNSMVLEISSTPNLFTFKLWDWQRLGLDGKPRPINVERGKHVINWNRDTDYVYERLRNHVTRIAEGEGWIEERTGLHENEFIETRRHRFTEPVLHSTNNSVNVFNLLEGEEAVIESPSGAFEPFVVHYAETFIIPACAKEYTIRPYGKAEGKECVTIKAYVRF
;
A
#
# COMPACT_ATOMS: atom_id res chain seq x y z
N GLN A 1 -0.43 18.09 -16.00
CA GLN A 1 -1.22 18.88 -15.04
C GLN A 1 -1.84 17.92 -14.06
N ARG A 2 -1.32 17.89 -12.84
CA ARG A 2 -1.96 17.20 -11.73
C ARG A 2 -3.28 17.92 -11.47
N GLN A 3 -4.39 17.27 -11.81
CA GLN A 3 -5.70 17.80 -11.47
C GLN A 3 -5.77 17.85 -9.93
N MET A 4 -5.82 19.06 -9.38
CA MET A 4 -5.76 19.29 -7.94
C MET A 4 -6.99 18.66 -7.29
N CYS A 5 -6.78 17.53 -6.62
CA CYS A 5 -7.81 16.80 -5.88
C CYS A 5 -8.42 17.73 -4.79
N ILE A 6 -9.69 17.53 -4.45
CA ILE A 6 -10.36 18.24 -3.34
C ILE A 6 -9.56 18.13 -2.04
N ARG A 7 -8.91 16.99 -1.81
CA ARG A 7 -8.02 16.72 -0.69
C ARG A 7 -6.77 17.59 -0.72
N ASP A 8 -6.10 17.72 -1.88
CA ASP A 8 -4.91 18.55 -2.04
C ASP A 8 -5.23 20.02 -1.76
N ARG A 9 -6.42 20.48 -2.19
CA ARG A 9 -6.91 21.83 -1.89
C ARG A 9 -7.12 22.00 -0.39
N PHE A 10 -7.83 21.07 0.28
CA PHE A 10 -8.08 21.12 1.71
C PHE A 10 -6.77 21.19 2.51
N ILE A 11 -5.79 20.37 2.16
CA ILE A 11 -4.49 20.32 2.84
C ILE A 11 -3.68 21.58 2.59
N ARG A 12 -3.66 22.07 1.35
CA ARG A 12 -3.02 23.34 1.03
C ARG A 12 -3.61 24.50 1.82
N ASP A 13 -4.94 24.61 1.83
CA ASP A 13 -5.65 25.75 2.41
C ASP A 13 -5.63 25.74 3.95
N ASN A 14 -5.50 24.57 4.58
CA ASN A 14 -5.49 24.42 6.04
C ASN A 14 -4.11 24.20 6.65
N PHE A 15 -3.13 23.68 5.87
CA PHE A 15 -1.83 23.28 6.39
C PHE A 15 -0.64 23.77 5.55
N GLY A 16 -0.87 24.48 4.44
CA GLY A 16 0.17 25.01 3.58
C GLY A 16 0.99 23.95 2.82
N MET A 17 0.49 22.70 2.73
CA MET A 17 1.17 21.59 2.07
C MET A 17 0.53 21.28 0.72
N TYR A 18 1.37 20.80 -0.23
CA TYR A 18 0.95 20.57 -1.62
C TYR A 18 0.85 19.10 -1.99
N TYR A 19 1.15 18.20 -1.06
CA TYR A 19 1.11 16.76 -1.27
C TYR A 19 0.48 16.05 -0.07
N THR A 20 -0.25 14.98 -0.36
CA THR A 20 -0.86 14.12 0.64
C THR A 20 -0.34 12.70 0.48
N GLN A 21 -0.48 11.88 1.53
CA GLN A 21 -0.13 10.49 1.48
C GLN A 21 -0.96 9.75 0.44
N ASP A 22 -0.28 9.16 -0.54
CA ASP A 22 -0.79 8.07 -1.35
C ASP A 22 -0.07 6.81 -0.87
N GLU A 23 -0.77 5.70 -0.76
CA GLU A 23 -0.26 4.46 -0.20
C GLU A 23 -0.78 3.25 -0.97
N SER A 24 -0.25 2.09 -0.65
CA SER A 24 -0.77 0.83 -1.14
C SER A 24 -0.56 -0.28 -0.11
N TYR A 25 -1.42 -1.28 -0.13
CA TYR A 25 -1.30 -2.49 0.68
C TYR A 25 -0.90 -3.67 -0.19
N TYR A 26 0.25 -4.23 0.09
CA TYR A 26 0.66 -5.52 -0.47
C TYR A 26 0.52 -6.60 0.60
N LEU A 27 -0.20 -7.69 0.30
CA LEU A 27 -0.44 -8.77 1.26
C LEU A 27 0.74 -9.75 1.23
N LEU A 28 1.58 -9.73 2.27
CA LEU A 28 2.66 -10.71 2.46
C LEU A 28 2.08 -12.07 2.84
N ASP A 29 1.04 -12.05 3.67
CA ASP A 29 0.32 -13.25 4.07
C ASP A 29 -1.13 -12.93 4.40
N ALA A 30 -2.02 -13.93 4.24
CA ALA A 30 -3.45 -13.78 4.44
C ALA A 30 -4.07 -15.09 4.87
N GLY A 31 -4.80 -15.11 6.00
CA GLY A 31 -5.63 -16.21 6.43
C GLY A 31 -6.89 -16.37 5.55
N GLU A 32 -7.65 -17.44 5.77
CA GLU A 32 -8.83 -17.77 4.94
C GLU A 32 -9.90 -16.67 4.92
N ASP A 33 -10.04 -15.91 6.00
CA ASP A 33 -11.02 -14.85 6.19
C ASP A 33 -10.40 -13.44 6.12
N ALA A 34 -9.17 -13.32 5.60
CA ALA A 34 -8.52 -12.03 5.43
C ALA A 34 -9.29 -11.14 4.47
N VAL A 35 -9.43 -9.86 4.85
CA VAL A 35 -10.14 -8.87 4.05
C VAL A 35 -9.41 -7.54 4.05
N VAL A 36 -9.66 -6.75 3.00
CA VAL A 36 -9.32 -5.32 2.93
C VAL A 36 -10.61 -4.55 2.71
N TYR A 37 -10.81 -3.50 3.49
CA TYR A 37 -11.85 -2.52 3.23
C TYR A 37 -11.29 -1.45 2.31
N LEU A 38 -11.94 -1.20 1.15
CA LEU A 38 -11.44 -0.25 0.17
C LEU A 38 -12.56 0.39 -0.63
N GLY A 39 -12.59 1.72 -0.65
CA GLY A 39 -13.59 2.50 -1.36
C GLY A 39 -15.00 2.34 -0.81
N VAL A 40 -15.93 3.10 -1.33
CA VAL A 40 -17.34 3.07 -0.93
C VAL A 40 -18.15 2.14 -1.82
N LYS A 41 -19.32 1.71 -1.39
CA LYS A 41 -20.22 0.93 -2.24
C LYS A 41 -20.84 1.80 -3.34
N ASN A 42 -21.14 1.20 -4.49
CA ASN A 42 -21.87 1.86 -5.57
C ASN A 42 -23.18 2.48 -5.05
N GLY A 43 -23.43 3.73 -5.43
CA GLY A 43 -24.64 4.44 -5.04
C GLY A 43 -24.74 4.80 -3.54
N VAL A 44 -23.62 4.79 -2.81
CA VAL A 44 -23.59 5.13 -1.38
C VAL A 44 -24.17 6.51 -1.11
N ASP A 45 -25.03 6.61 -0.08
CA ASP A 45 -25.41 7.90 0.49
C ASP A 45 -24.31 8.39 1.46
N GLY A 46 -23.42 9.23 0.94
CA GLY A 46 -22.32 9.78 1.71
C GLY A 46 -22.78 10.63 2.90
N LYS A 47 -23.94 11.31 2.80
CA LYS A 47 -24.49 12.08 3.90
C LYS A 47 -24.97 11.17 5.03
N ALA A 48 -25.70 10.11 4.69
CA ALA A 48 -26.13 9.11 5.67
C ALA A 48 -24.93 8.44 6.37
N MET A 49 -23.87 8.12 5.62
CA MET A 49 -22.62 7.59 6.19
C MET A 49 -21.99 8.54 7.22
N ILE A 50 -21.87 9.82 6.88
CA ILE A 50 -21.30 10.82 7.79
C ILE A 50 -22.18 11.01 9.03
N ASP A 51 -23.50 11.01 8.88
CA ASP A 51 -24.43 11.13 9.99
C ASP A 51 -24.35 9.91 10.94
N ASP A 52 -24.24 8.70 10.39
CA ASP A 52 -24.07 7.47 11.18
C ASP A 52 -22.71 7.43 11.90
N LEU A 53 -21.61 7.89 11.25
CA LEU A 53 -20.31 8.04 11.92
C LEU A 53 -20.36 9.00 13.11
N LYS A 54 -21.08 10.13 13.00
CA LYS A 54 -21.29 11.09 14.09
C LYS A 54 -22.10 10.51 15.25
N LYS A 55 -23.14 9.74 14.94
CA LYS A 55 -23.92 9.02 15.96
C LYS A 55 -23.05 7.97 16.68
N ALA A 56 -22.25 7.23 15.93
CA ALA A 56 -21.33 6.24 16.50
C ALA A 56 -20.27 6.89 17.40
N GLN A 57 -19.75 8.07 17.02
CA GLN A 57 -18.82 8.83 17.85
C GLN A 57 -19.43 9.25 19.20
N ARG A 58 -20.74 9.55 19.23
CA ARG A 58 -21.46 9.85 20.47
C ARG A 58 -21.90 8.60 21.25
N GLY A 59 -21.66 7.40 20.70
CA GLY A 59 -22.07 6.14 21.31
C GLY A 59 -23.56 5.81 21.16
N GLU A 60 -24.27 6.49 20.26
CA GLU A 60 -25.71 6.29 20.03
C GLU A 60 -25.99 5.03 19.21
N ILE A 61 -25.07 4.66 18.32
CA ILE A 61 -25.15 3.45 17.48
C ILE A 61 -23.76 2.81 17.33
N VAL A 62 -23.73 1.55 16.91
CA VAL A 62 -22.53 0.92 16.36
C VAL A 62 -22.51 1.21 14.86
N PHE A 63 -21.40 1.73 14.35
CA PHE A 63 -21.27 2.01 12.92
C PHE A 63 -21.12 0.73 12.13
N ASP A 64 -22.02 0.50 11.20
CA ASP A 64 -21.96 -0.62 10.25
C ASP A 64 -21.13 -0.22 9.02
N ALA A 65 -19.83 -0.54 9.04
CA ALA A 65 -18.93 -0.23 7.94
C ALA A 65 -19.34 -0.95 6.65
N GLU A 66 -19.84 -2.18 6.75
CA GLU A 66 -20.18 -3.00 5.58
C GLU A 66 -21.44 -2.48 4.84
N LYS A 67 -22.20 -1.62 5.46
CA LYS A 67 -23.29 -0.88 4.79
C LYS A 67 -22.77 0.10 3.74
N TYR A 68 -21.59 0.70 3.97
CA TYR A 68 -21.07 1.84 3.21
C TYR A 68 -19.79 1.58 2.44
N VAL A 69 -18.93 0.68 2.94
CA VAL A 69 -17.58 0.43 2.45
C VAL A 69 -17.49 -0.97 1.86
N ASN A 70 -16.72 -1.14 0.78
CA ASN A 70 -16.49 -2.46 0.22
C ASN A 70 -15.62 -3.27 1.17
N LYS A 71 -16.05 -4.50 1.46
CA LYS A 71 -15.27 -5.54 2.15
C LYS A 71 -14.81 -6.55 1.11
N ILE A 72 -13.52 -6.59 0.85
CA ILE A 72 -12.94 -7.33 -0.25
C ILE A 72 -12.13 -8.49 0.32
N PRO A 73 -12.43 -9.76 -0.03
CA PRO A 73 -11.58 -10.88 0.33
C PRO A 73 -10.16 -10.65 -0.20
N ALA A 74 -9.17 -10.84 0.68
CA ALA A 74 -7.77 -10.61 0.39
C ALA A 74 -7.00 -11.94 0.45
N ARG A 75 -6.02 -12.07 -0.44
CA ARG A 75 -5.14 -13.23 -0.54
C ARG A 75 -3.69 -12.79 -0.53
N LYS A 76 -2.80 -13.68 -0.16
CA LYS A 76 -1.37 -13.48 -0.31
C LYS A 76 -1.04 -13.01 -1.73
N HIS A 77 -0.17 -12.01 -1.84
CA HIS A 77 0.22 -11.33 -3.08
C HIS A 77 -0.82 -10.42 -3.73
N ASP A 78 -1.99 -10.22 -3.13
CA ASP A 78 -2.88 -9.16 -3.56
C ASP A 78 -2.24 -7.79 -3.31
N HIS A 79 -2.46 -6.85 -4.23
CA HIS A 79 -2.00 -5.47 -4.12
C HIS A 79 -3.17 -4.51 -4.32
N PHE A 80 -3.36 -3.61 -3.36
CA PHE A 80 -4.42 -2.62 -3.32
C PHE A 80 -3.81 -1.22 -3.34
N LEU A 81 -4.10 -0.44 -4.37
CA LEU A 81 -3.70 0.97 -4.46
C LEU A 81 -4.66 1.83 -3.65
N ILE A 82 -4.14 2.78 -2.89
CA ILE A 82 -4.89 3.62 -1.99
C ILE A 82 -4.52 5.09 -2.23
N PRO A 83 -4.93 5.65 -3.38
CA PRO A 83 -4.70 7.05 -3.65
C PRO A 83 -5.48 7.92 -2.67
N GLY A 84 -4.91 9.06 -2.35
CA GLY A 84 -5.45 9.98 -1.36
C GLY A 84 -6.95 10.28 -1.49
N GLY A 85 -7.66 10.19 -0.37
CA GLY A 85 -9.11 10.34 -0.29
C GLY A 85 -9.90 9.04 -0.43
N THR A 86 -9.24 7.92 -0.62
CA THR A 86 -9.89 6.60 -0.62
C THR A 86 -10.10 6.10 0.80
N ILE A 87 -11.34 5.77 1.16
CA ILE A 87 -11.64 5.11 2.44
C ILE A 87 -11.05 3.72 2.41
N HIS A 88 -10.28 3.36 3.43
CA HIS A 88 -9.62 2.05 3.47
C HIS A 88 -9.28 1.61 4.90
N CYS A 89 -9.06 0.32 5.05
CA CYS A 89 -8.54 -0.29 6.27
C CYS A 89 -8.15 -1.75 5.97
N SER A 90 -7.07 -2.25 6.55
CA SER A 90 -6.82 -3.69 6.60
C SER A 90 -7.77 -4.36 7.59
N GLY A 91 -8.23 -5.56 7.27
CA GLY A 91 -9.01 -6.40 8.17
C GLY A 91 -8.11 -7.28 9.04
N SER A 92 -8.75 -8.21 9.76
CA SER A 92 -8.06 -9.24 10.53
C SER A 92 -7.35 -10.25 9.62
N ASN A 93 -6.44 -11.03 10.23
CA ASN A 93 -5.77 -12.17 9.60
C ASN A 93 -5.00 -11.85 8.32
N SER A 94 -4.48 -10.63 8.19
CA SER A 94 -3.65 -10.20 7.08
C SER A 94 -2.33 -9.62 7.55
N MET A 95 -1.23 -10.00 6.90
CA MET A 95 0.08 -9.39 7.04
C MET A 95 0.29 -8.43 5.87
N VAL A 96 0.25 -7.15 6.17
CA VAL A 96 0.29 -6.07 5.17
C VAL A 96 1.67 -5.41 5.15
N LEU A 97 2.26 -5.32 3.96
CA LEU A 97 3.33 -4.37 3.68
C LEU A 97 2.67 -3.10 3.13
N GLU A 98 2.65 -2.06 3.93
CA GLU A 98 2.23 -0.74 3.47
C GLU A 98 3.41 -0.07 2.74
N ILE A 99 3.16 0.34 1.50
CA ILE A 99 4.10 1.12 0.71
C ILE A 99 3.48 2.50 0.54
N SER A 100 4.04 3.48 1.23
CA SER A 100 3.45 4.82 1.26
C SER A 100 4.45 5.91 0.91
N SER A 101 3.94 6.94 0.26
CA SER A 101 4.65 8.19 0.03
C SER A 101 4.35 9.16 1.17
N THR A 102 5.36 9.45 1.97
CA THR A 102 5.25 10.39 3.09
C THR A 102 5.18 11.85 2.62
N PRO A 103 4.66 12.76 3.41
CA PRO A 103 4.50 12.72 4.86
C PRO A 103 3.26 11.95 5.32
N ASN A 104 3.40 11.20 6.41
CA ASN A 104 2.31 10.46 7.07
C ASN A 104 1.32 11.37 7.82
N LEU A 105 1.27 12.63 7.47
CA LEU A 105 0.37 13.61 8.02
C LEU A 105 -0.95 13.53 7.25
N PHE A 106 -2.08 13.70 7.97
CA PHE A 106 -3.43 13.79 7.40
C PHE A 106 -4.13 12.46 7.10
N THR A 107 -3.77 11.39 7.79
CA THR A 107 -4.65 10.24 7.92
C THR A 107 -5.80 10.62 8.84
N PHE A 108 -7.00 10.73 8.27
CA PHE A 108 -8.20 11.05 9.04
C PHE A 108 -8.89 9.76 9.47
N LYS A 109 -8.76 9.40 10.75
CA LYS A 109 -9.48 8.28 11.31
C LYS A 109 -10.98 8.56 11.30
N LEU A 110 -11.71 7.90 10.38
CA LEU A 110 -13.16 8.05 10.26
C LEU A 110 -13.91 7.12 11.21
N TRP A 111 -13.30 6.00 11.61
CA TRP A 111 -13.87 5.05 12.56
C TRP A 111 -12.75 4.28 13.26
N ASP A 112 -12.95 3.87 14.51
CA ASP A 112 -11.98 3.11 15.31
C ASP A 112 -12.60 1.84 15.91
N TRP A 113 -13.41 1.13 15.13
CA TRP A 113 -14.02 -0.16 15.50
C TRP A 113 -14.77 -0.10 16.84
N GLN A 114 -15.37 1.02 17.17
CA GLN A 114 -16.07 1.31 18.43
C GLN A 114 -15.18 1.07 19.67
N ARG A 115 -13.87 1.13 19.54
CA ARG A 115 -12.96 0.98 20.68
C ARG A 115 -13.18 2.11 21.68
N LEU A 116 -13.22 1.73 22.95
CA LEU A 116 -13.43 2.67 24.03
C LEU A 116 -12.11 3.25 24.53
N GLY A 117 -12.17 4.51 24.95
CA GLY A 117 -11.11 5.15 25.74
C GLY A 117 -11.15 4.70 27.20
N LEU A 118 -10.22 5.19 28.01
CA LEU A 118 -10.18 4.93 29.45
C LEU A 118 -11.40 5.51 30.20
N ASP A 119 -12.08 6.45 29.60
CA ASP A 119 -13.32 7.08 30.11
C ASP A 119 -14.61 6.30 29.75
N GLY A 120 -14.47 5.13 29.12
CA GLY A 120 -15.56 4.27 28.70
C GLY A 120 -16.37 4.81 27.50
N LYS A 121 -15.89 5.87 26.84
CA LYS A 121 -16.51 6.43 25.65
C LYS A 121 -15.79 5.99 24.37
N PRO A 122 -16.49 6.00 23.20
CA PRO A 122 -15.84 5.75 21.93
C PRO A 122 -14.63 6.69 21.72
N ARG A 123 -13.52 6.16 21.23
CA ARG A 123 -12.33 6.97 20.94
C ARG A 123 -12.64 8.05 19.91
N PRO A 124 -12.03 9.25 20.04
CA PRO A 124 -12.25 10.34 19.09
C PRO A 124 -11.90 9.95 17.65
N ILE A 125 -12.76 10.35 16.74
CA ILE A 125 -12.59 10.18 15.28
C ILE A 125 -12.61 11.54 14.58
N ASN A 126 -12.03 11.62 13.37
CA ASN A 126 -11.83 12.90 12.68
C ASN A 126 -12.88 13.14 11.57
N VAL A 127 -14.15 12.84 11.84
CA VAL A 127 -15.23 12.93 10.84
C VAL A 127 -15.39 14.34 10.29
N GLU A 128 -15.35 15.38 11.15
CA GLU A 128 -15.57 16.77 10.72
C GLU A 128 -14.51 17.27 9.73
N ARG A 129 -13.28 16.79 9.83
CA ARG A 129 -12.22 17.11 8.87
C ARG A 129 -12.22 16.12 7.70
N GLY A 130 -12.31 14.83 8.01
CA GLY A 130 -12.23 13.75 7.02
C GLY A 130 -13.33 13.81 5.96
N LYS A 131 -14.55 14.21 6.32
CA LYS A 131 -15.67 14.33 5.36
C LYS A 131 -15.38 15.22 4.14
N HIS A 132 -14.45 16.16 4.27
CA HIS A 132 -14.09 17.09 3.19
C HIS A 132 -13.05 16.54 2.22
N VAL A 133 -12.40 15.41 2.57
CA VAL A 133 -11.33 14.82 1.77
C VAL A 133 -11.69 13.47 1.16
N ILE A 134 -12.86 12.93 1.49
CA ILE A 134 -13.35 11.67 0.93
C ILE A 134 -13.64 11.86 -0.57
N ASN A 135 -13.09 10.97 -1.38
CA ASN A 135 -13.44 10.88 -2.79
C ASN A 135 -14.56 9.86 -2.98
N TRP A 136 -15.79 10.34 -3.09
CA TRP A 136 -16.98 9.50 -3.22
C TRP A 136 -17.07 8.74 -4.55
N ASN A 137 -16.25 9.11 -5.55
CA ASN A 137 -16.15 8.40 -6.82
C ASN A 137 -15.22 7.16 -6.75
N ARG A 138 -14.63 6.88 -5.58
CA ARG A 138 -13.89 5.66 -5.33
C ARG A 138 -14.84 4.56 -4.88
N ASP A 139 -15.78 4.25 -5.76
CA ASP A 139 -16.82 3.26 -5.51
C ASP A 139 -16.38 1.83 -5.88
N THR A 140 -17.29 0.88 -5.81
CA THR A 140 -17.01 -0.54 -6.07
C THR A 140 -16.40 -0.74 -7.45
N ASP A 141 -16.99 -0.17 -8.48
CA ASP A 141 -16.55 -0.34 -9.87
C ASP A 141 -15.13 0.25 -10.05
N TYR A 142 -14.90 1.45 -9.53
CA TYR A 142 -13.59 2.08 -9.57
C TYR A 142 -12.52 1.25 -8.86
N VAL A 143 -12.85 0.66 -7.69
CA VAL A 143 -11.92 -0.18 -6.94
C VAL A 143 -11.48 -1.40 -7.75
N TYR A 144 -12.43 -2.12 -8.34
CA TYR A 144 -12.12 -3.31 -9.12
C TYR A 144 -11.45 -2.98 -10.47
N GLU A 145 -11.79 -1.88 -11.10
CA GLU A 145 -11.23 -1.47 -12.39
C GLU A 145 -9.84 -0.82 -12.28
N ARG A 146 -9.53 -0.18 -11.14
CA ARG A 146 -8.35 0.71 -11.07
C ARG A 146 -7.43 0.47 -9.87
N LEU A 147 -7.92 -0.10 -8.77
CA LEU A 147 -7.16 -0.11 -7.51
C LEU A 147 -6.71 -1.49 -7.06
N ARG A 148 -7.28 -2.56 -7.58
CA ARG A 148 -6.98 -3.91 -7.11
C ARG A 148 -6.30 -4.76 -8.18
N ASN A 149 -5.12 -5.32 -7.86
CA ASN A 149 -4.44 -6.38 -8.64
C ASN A 149 -4.21 -6.08 -10.13
N HIS A 150 -3.87 -4.84 -10.48
CA HIS A 150 -3.50 -4.48 -11.85
C HIS A 150 -2.06 -4.88 -12.15
N VAL A 151 -1.82 -6.19 -12.23
CA VAL A 151 -0.49 -6.74 -12.46
C VAL A 151 -0.20 -6.80 -13.96
N THR A 152 0.96 -6.27 -14.36
CA THR A 152 1.44 -6.29 -15.76
C THR A 152 2.85 -6.83 -15.79
N ARG A 153 3.11 -7.86 -16.60
CA ARG A 153 4.48 -8.34 -16.87
C ARG A 153 5.26 -7.26 -17.62
N ILE A 154 6.43 -6.93 -17.12
CA ILE A 154 7.30 -5.88 -17.66
C ILE A 154 8.50 -6.48 -18.40
N ALA A 155 9.12 -7.49 -17.83
CA ALA A 155 10.27 -8.17 -18.40
C ALA A 155 10.37 -9.60 -17.87
N GLU A 156 11.15 -10.41 -18.56
CA GLU A 156 11.50 -11.76 -18.13
C GLU A 156 12.86 -12.17 -18.69
N GLY A 157 13.47 -13.14 -18.08
CA GLY A 157 14.71 -13.76 -18.50
C GLY A 157 14.81 -15.18 -17.98
N GLU A 158 15.98 -15.81 -18.16
CA GLU A 158 16.21 -17.15 -17.65
C GLU A 158 16.09 -17.14 -16.11
N GLY A 159 15.13 -17.89 -15.60
CA GLY A 159 14.90 -18.03 -14.16
C GLY A 159 14.32 -16.81 -13.45
N TRP A 160 13.82 -15.77 -14.14
CA TRP A 160 13.20 -14.63 -13.49
C TRP A 160 12.09 -13.94 -14.30
N ILE A 161 11.18 -13.30 -13.59
CA ILE A 161 10.09 -12.50 -14.13
C ILE A 161 10.00 -11.18 -13.34
N GLU A 162 9.80 -10.06 -14.03
CA GLU A 162 9.49 -8.76 -13.46
C GLU A 162 8.05 -8.35 -13.78
N GLU A 163 7.30 -7.99 -12.76
CA GLU A 163 5.91 -7.54 -12.86
C GLU A 163 5.74 -6.17 -12.20
N ARG A 164 5.01 -5.27 -12.83
CA ARG A 164 4.45 -4.10 -12.16
C ARG A 164 3.16 -4.52 -11.46
N THR A 165 3.07 -4.37 -10.15
CA THR A 165 1.95 -4.88 -9.37
C THR A 165 0.76 -3.94 -9.30
N GLY A 166 0.94 -2.70 -9.70
CA GLY A 166 -0.09 -1.69 -9.81
C GLY A 166 0.55 -0.32 -9.87
N LEU A 167 -0.15 0.63 -10.50
CA LEU A 167 0.30 2.00 -10.62
C LEU A 167 -0.92 2.90 -10.76
N HIS A 168 -1.08 3.82 -9.82
CA HIS A 168 -2.04 4.90 -9.95
C HIS A 168 -1.36 6.10 -10.63
N GLU A 169 -2.06 6.76 -11.55
CA GLU A 169 -1.50 7.86 -12.34
C GLU A 169 -0.98 9.04 -11.50
N ASN A 170 -1.57 9.25 -10.32
CA ASN A 170 -1.19 10.31 -9.38
C ASN A 170 -0.06 9.93 -8.43
N GLU A 171 0.32 8.66 -8.34
CA GLU A 171 1.39 8.19 -7.47
C GLU A 171 2.75 8.34 -8.16
N PHE A 172 3.76 8.82 -7.43
CA PHE A 172 5.12 8.89 -7.94
C PHE A 172 5.97 7.68 -7.54
N ILE A 173 5.47 6.82 -6.65
CA ILE A 173 6.10 5.55 -6.32
C ILE A 173 5.54 4.47 -7.25
N GLU A 174 6.44 3.75 -7.89
CA GLU A 174 6.12 2.55 -8.65
C GLU A 174 6.62 1.32 -7.93
N THR A 175 5.84 0.24 -7.98
CA THR A 175 6.18 -1.04 -7.38
C THR A 175 6.41 -2.11 -8.44
N ARG A 176 7.52 -2.85 -8.30
CA ARG A 176 7.91 -3.95 -9.16
C ARG A 176 8.12 -5.20 -8.32
N ARG A 177 7.45 -6.27 -8.69
CA ARG A 177 7.64 -7.60 -8.11
C ARG A 177 8.57 -8.41 -9.01
N HIS A 178 9.57 -9.04 -8.42
CA HIS A 178 10.46 -9.97 -9.11
C HIS A 178 10.27 -11.35 -8.49
N ARG A 179 10.05 -12.34 -9.36
CA ARG A 179 10.09 -13.78 -9.03
C ARG A 179 11.32 -14.35 -9.67
N PHE A 180 12.14 -15.06 -8.92
CA PHE A 180 13.42 -15.52 -9.43
C PHE A 180 13.95 -16.78 -8.73
N THR A 181 14.60 -17.64 -9.52
CA THR A 181 15.42 -18.78 -9.08
C THR A 181 16.88 -18.56 -9.41
N GLU A 182 17.17 -17.57 -10.28
CA GLU A 182 18.51 -17.20 -10.77
C GLU A 182 18.80 -15.74 -10.40
N PRO A 183 20.09 -15.30 -10.47
CA PRO A 183 20.44 -13.92 -10.19
C PRO A 183 19.71 -12.91 -11.09
N VAL A 184 19.09 -11.90 -10.48
CA VAL A 184 18.45 -10.80 -11.20
C VAL A 184 19.31 -9.55 -11.11
N LEU A 185 19.69 -9.00 -12.25
CA LEU A 185 20.38 -7.72 -12.31
C LEU A 185 19.40 -6.56 -12.18
N HIS A 186 19.69 -5.65 -11.30
CA HIS A 186 18.94 -4.43 -11.04
C HIS A 186 19.77 -3.17 -11.27
N SER A 187 19.11 -2.08 -11.58
CA SER A 187 19.72 -0.74 -11.57
C SER A 187 18.94 0.18 -10.65
N THR A 188 19.64 1.09 -9.98
CA THR A 188 19.01 2.16 -9.20
C THR A 188 18.41 3.25 -10.09
N ASN A 189 18.85 3.37 -11.34
CA ASN A 189 18.50 4.48 -12.23
C ASN A 189 18.64 5.85 -11.56
N ASN A 190 19.71 6.01 -10.76
CA ASN A 190 20.00 7.20 -9.95
C ASN A 190 18.92 7.56 -8.90
N SER A 191 18.09 6.61 -8.50
CA SER A 191 17.10 6.76 -7.44
C SER A 191 17.33 5.72 -6.32
N VAL A 192 16.81 5.98 -5.15
CA VAL A 192 16.76 4.99 -4.09
C VAL A 192 15.79 3.87 -4.46
N ASN A 193 16.18 2.62 -4.21
CA ASN A 193 15.31 1.46 -4.31
C ASN A 193 15.07 0.90 -2.91
N VAL A 194 13.81 0.69 -2.56
CA VAL A 194 13.40 0.07 -1.29
C VAL A 194 12.80 -1.29 -1.61
N PHE A 195 13.26 -2.33 -0.96
CA PHE A 195 12.83 -3.70 -1.20
C PHE A 195 12.26 -4.35 0.04
N ASN A 196 11.44 -5.38 -0.18
CA ASN A 196 11.10 -6.36 0.83
C ASN A 196 11.20 -7.77 0.22
N LEU A 197 11.74 -8.74 0.96
CA LEU A 197 11.75 -10.15 0.57
C LEU A 197 10.41 -10.79 0.95
N LEU A 198 9.58 -11.05 -0.06
CA LEU A 198 8.20 -11.56 0.09
C LEU A 198 8.12 -13.07 0.18
N GLU A 199 9.04 -13.79 -0.48
CA GLU A 199 9.15 -15.25 -0.49
C GLU A 199 10.61 -15.66 -0.53
N GLY A 200 10.90 -16.83 0.01
CA GLY A 200 12.25 -17.33 0.24
C GLY A 200 12.72 -17.04 1.66
N GLU A 201 13.51 -17.92 2.25
CA GLU A 201 14.05 -17.72 3.59
C GLU A 201 15.16 -16.67 3.61
N GLU A 202 16.02 -16.71 2.57
CA GLU A 202 17.20 -15.85 2.46
C GLU A 202 17.46 -15.48 0.99
N ALA A 203 17.92 -14.25 0.78
CA ALA A 203 18.46 -13.80 -0.49
C ALA A 203 19.73 -12.99 -0.24
N VAL A 204 20.68 -13.00 -1.18
CA VAL A 204 21.88 -12.19 -1.08
C VAL A 204 21.89 -11.10 -2.14
N ILE A 205 22.32 -9.92 -1.72
CA ILE A 205 22.50 -8.75 -2.57
C ILE A 205 23.99 -8.54 -2.78
N GLU A 206 24.39 -8.45 -4.04
CA GLU A 206 25.81 -8.35 -4.44
C GLU A 206 26.01 -7.19 -5.41
N SER A 207 27.18 -6.57 -5.34
CA SER A 207 27.59 -5.53 -6.29
C SER A 207 28.56 -6.10 -7.33
N PRO A 208 28.19 -6.20 -8.62
CA PRO A 208 29.13 -6.65 -9.67
C PRO A 208 30.38 -5.77 -9.79
N SER A 209 30.29 -4.51 -9.42
CA SER A 209 31.42 -3.56 -9.44
C SER A 209 32.19 -3.46 -8.12
N GLY A 210 31.78 -4.21 -7.08
CA GLY A 210 32.39 -4.12 -5.75
C GLY A 210 32.09 -2.80 -5.02
N ALA A 211 30.98 -2.13 -5.33
CA ALA A 211 30.61 -0.86 -4.70
C ALA A 211 30.22 -1.03 -3.22
N PHE A 212 29.85 -2.23 -2.81
CA PHE A 212 29.55 -2.60 -1.41
C PHE A 212 29.81 -4.10 -1.20
N GLU A 213 30.01 -4.48 0.06
CA GLU A 213 30.14 -5.88 0.46
C GLU A 213 28.78 -6.59 0.35
N PRO A 214 28.75 -7.88 -0.09
CA PRO A 214 27.51 -8.65 -0.12
C PRO A 214 26.81 -8.68 1.23
N PHE A 215 25.48 -8.58 1.23
CA PHE A 215 24.69 -8.71 2.45
C PHE A 215 23.47 -9.63 2.23
N VAL A 216 23.12 -10.35 3.26
CA VAL A 216 22.00 -11.30 3.27
C VAL A 216 20.77 -10.65 3.88
N VAL A 217 19.62 -10.90 3.28
CA VAL A 217 18.30 -10.48 3.78
C VAL A 217 17.41 -11.69 3.97
N HIS A 218 16.45 -11.57 4.87
CA HIS A 218 15.55 -12.65 5.26
C HIS A 218 14.09 -12.33 4.92
N TYR A 219 13.24 -13.36 4.98
CA TYR A 219 11.81 -13.22 4.75
C TYR A 219 11.20 -12.04 5.53
N ALA A 220 10.35 -11.24 4.86
CA ALA A 220 9.69 -10.04 5.37
C ALA A 220 10.63 -8.90 5.79
N GLU A 221 11.93 -9.01 5.54
CA GLU A 221 12.89 -7.96 5.83
C GLU A 221 12.85 -6.87 4.75
N THR A 222 12.81 -5.61 5.20
CA THR A 222 12.88 -4.43 4.32
C THR A 222 14.31 -3.90 4.30
N PHE A 223 14.83 -3.65 3.09
CA PHE A 223 16.16 -3.11 2.90
C PHE A 223 16.20 -2.01 1.83
N ILE A 224 17.25 -1.19 1.88
CA ILE A 224 17.40 -0.01 1.03
C ILE A 224 18.68 -0.14 0.21
N ILE A 225 18.57 0.09 -1.09
CA ILE A 225 19.71 0.26 -2.00
C ILE A 225 19.81 1.74 -2.36
N PRO A 226 20.86 2.44 -1.93
CA PRO A 226 21.04 3.86 -2.24
C PRO A 226 21.41 4.07 -3.71
N ALA A 227 21.08 5.24 -4.24
CA ALA A 227 21.30 5.58 -5.66
C ALA A 227 22.76 5.38 -6.12
N CYS A 228 23.73 5.59 -5.23
CA CYS A 228 25.15 5.45 -5.54
C CYS A 228 25.62 4.01 -5.80
N ALA A 229 24.84 2.99 -5.41
CA ALA A 229 25.14 1.59 -5.69
C ALA A 229 25.08 1.25 -7.19
N LYS A 230 24.30 2.00 -7.98
CA LYS A 230 24.08 1.88 -9.42
C LYS A 230 23.52 0.53 -9.84
N GLU A 231 24.38 -0.47 -10.01
CA GLU A 231 24.00 -1.83 -10.41
C GLU A 231 24.26 -2.81 -9.28
N TYR A 232 23.36 -3.77 -9.12
CA TYR A 232 23.42 -4.82 -8.11
C TYR A 232 22.62 -6.04 -8.56
N THR A 233 22.94 -7.20 -8.01
CA THR A 233 22.19 -8.43 -8.24
C THR A 233 21.50 -8.88 -6.95
N ILE A 234 20.38 -9.57 -7.10
CA ILE A 234 19.69 -10.28 -6.02
C ILE A 234 19.52 -11.72 -6.48
N ARG A 235 19.88 -12.68 -5.63
CA ARG A 235 19.68 -14.11 -5.91
C ARG A 235 19.29 -14.88 -4.66
N PRO A 236 18.65 -16.07 -4.82
CA PRO A 236 18.45 -16.98 -3.71
C PRO A 236 19.76 -17.32 -3.00
N TYR A 237 19.72 -17.48 -1.68
CA TYR A 237 20.90 -17.77 -0.88
C TYR A 237 20.59 -18.74 0.26
N GLY A 238 21.61 -19.47 0.74
CA GLY A 238 21.50 -20.34 1.89
C GLY A 238 20.40 -21.39 1.73
N LYS A 239 19.41 -21.37 2.59
CA LYS A 239 18.27 -22.31 2.55
C LYS A 239 17.30 -22.11 1.39
N ALA A 240 17.39 -20.99 0.70
CA ALA A 240 16.59 -20.68 -0.47
C ALA A 240 17.27 -21.05 -1.80
N GLU A 241 18.52 -21.53 -1.79
CA GLU A 241 19.20 -21.97 -3.01
C GLU A 241 18.40 -23.04 -3.76
N GLY A 242 18.25 -22.84 -5.09
CA GLY A 242 17.46 -23.71 -5.96
C GLY A 242 15.93 -23.59 -5.78
N LYS A 243 15.44 -22.64 -4.99
CA LYS A 243 14.02 -22.34 -4.80
C LYS A 243 13.69 -20.95 -5.31
N GLU A 244 12.41 -20.73 -5.62
CA GLU A 244 11.93 -19.39 -5.99
C GLU A 244 12.00 -18.45 -4.78
N CYS A 245 12.59 -17.27 -5.01
CA CYS A 245 12.45 -16.10 -4.15
C CYS A 245 11.58 -15.05 -4.84
N VAL A 246 10.92 -14.24 -4.03
CA VAL A 246 10.10 -13.13 -4.52
C VAL A 246 10.44 -11.86 -3.75
N THR A 247 10.73 -10.79 -4.47
CA THR A 247 10.91 -9.47 -3.88
C THR A 247 9.91 -8.47 -4.44
N ILE A 248 9.58 -7.44 -3.66
CA ILE A 248 8.93 -6.23 -4.16
C ILE A 248 9.90 -5.06 -4.03
N LYS A 249 10.01 -4.28 -5.09
CA LYS A 249 10.81 -3.06 -5.18
C LYS A 249 9.90 -1.85 -5.28
N ALA A 250 10.07 -0.87 -4.42
CA ALA A 250 9.46 0.45 -4.53
C ALA A 250 10.53 1.49 -4.89
N TYR A 251 10.24 2.35 -5.84
CA TYR A 251 11.13 3.43 -6.27
C TYR A 251 10.34 4.62 -6.81
N VAL A 252 10.98 5.80 -6.80
CA VAL A 252 10.40 7.00 -7.41
C VAL A 252 10.57 6.91 -8.93
N ARG A 253 9.46 7.04 -9.66
CA ARG A 253 9.49 7.15 -11.11
C ARG A 253 9.71 8.60 -11.55
N PHE A 254 10.46 8.78 -12.61
CA PHE A 254 10.76 10.08 -13.24
C PHE A 254 10.08 10.18 -14.60
#